data_27d654cb108eb8183f73b724f0a4d2b3
#
_entry.id   27d654cb108eb8183f73b724f0a4d2b3
#
_cell.length_a   1.000
_cell.length_b   1.000
_cell.length_c   1.000
_cell.angle_alpha   90.00
_cell.angle_beta   90.00
_cell.angle_gamma   90.00
#
_symmetry.space_group_name_H-M   'P 1'
#
loop_
_entity.id
_entity.type
_entity.pdbx_description
1 polymer ?
#
loop_
_entity_poly.entity_id
_entity_poly.type
_entity_poly.pdbx_seq_one_letter_code
_entity_poly.pdbx_strand_id
1 'polypeptide(L)'
;MMYKSGNDRSGVLRCGLVLLLLIPFRCAAQMDTEYARGVTAFRSGDYAAAADLFAKAEAIAPGTTDALVYQAKSLVHLQNFSAAESSLFRYATLHPDSNEALYLLGFVLHRENRPKESLEIYTKAAALKPPTGDDLKIVGLDYVLLNDYADAIKWLEKAVELDPENKDAWYYLGRAYYSRTSLSESRKAFQTVLGLDPRDARAENNLGLILESEAKPDEALDAYRKAIAWQDGSPHQSEQPYLNLGSLLLELDRAGEAVSPLEKAVELGANNASCHLKVGTAYLRTNRLPEAQRELEKAERLESENAAIHYQLARIYKQMHQMDKARFEFQRTEELQSRAAGSRP
;
A
#
# COMPACT_ATOMS: atom_id res chain seq x y z
N MET A 1 -56.73 16.17 -77.31
CA MET A 1 -55.26 15.88 -77.33
C MET A 1 -54.58 16.69 -76.23
N MET A 2 -54.12 16.09 -75.18
CA MET A 2 -52.95 16.51 -74.42
C MET A 2 -52.76 15.56 -73.19
N TYR A 3 -51.71 14.84 -73.27
CA TYR A 3 -51.24 13.98 -72.21
C TYR A 3 -50.69 14.83 -71.03
N LYS A 4 -50.99 14.46 -69.75
CA LYS A 4 -50.31 14.91 -68.61
C LYS A 4 -49.69 13.67 -67.89
N SER A 5 -48.37 13.59 -67.93
CA SER A 5 -47.60 12.67 -67.15
C SER A 5 -47.52 13.15 -65.69
N GLY A 6 -48.05 12.38 -64.77
CA GLY A 6 -47.87 12.55 -63.34
C GLY A 6 -46.61 11.84 -62.90
N ASN A 7 -45.63 12.58 -62.32
CA ASN A 7 -44.40 12.06 -61.80
C ASN A 7 -44.55 11.83 -60.27
N ASP A 8 -44.66 10.60 -59.89
CA ASP A 8 -44.81 10.19 -58.48
C ASP A 8 -43.45 10.26 -57.79
N ARG A 9 -43.26 11.26 -56.94
CA ARG A 9 -42.05 11.50 -56.15
C ARG A 9 -42.24 11.17 -54.66
N SER A 10 -43.14 10.28 -54.24
CA SER A 10 -43.47 10.02 -52.85
C SER A 10 -42.77 8.79 -52.25
N GLY A 11 -41.94 8.06 -53.02
CA GLY A 11 -41.32 6.78 -52.57
C GLY A 11 -39.99 6.90 -51.85
N VAL A 12 -39.25 8.00 -52.01
CA VAL A 12 -37.84 8.08 -51.54
C VAL A 12 -37.68 8.69 -50.11
N LEU A 13 -38.68 9.45 -49.64
CA LEU A 13 -38.59 10.11 -48.33
C LEU A 13 -38.96 9.24 -47.14
N ARG A 14 -39.60 8.08 -47.30
CA ARG A 14 -40.00 7.19 -46.19
C ARG A 14 -38.90 6.22 -45.74
N CYS A 15 -37.99 5.84 -46.59
CA CYS A 15 -36.86 4.94 -46.18
C CYS A 15 -35.76 5.66 -45.39
N GLY A 16 -35.52 6.96 -45.62
CA GLY A 16 -34.47 7.70 -44.90
C GLY A 16 -34.80 7.98 -43.43
N LEU A 17 -36.08 8.24 -43.10
CA LEU A 17 -36.51 8.58 -41.75
C LEU A 17 -36.52 7.34 -40.82
N VAL A 18 -36.79 6.15 -41.33
CA VAL A 18 -36.79 4.89 -40.55
C VAL A 18 -35.37 4.44 -40.26
N LEU A 19 -34.40 4.67 -41.15
CA LEU A 19 -33.01 4.36 -40.88
C LEU A 19 -32.38 5.26 -39.81
N LEU A 20 -32.72 6.55 -39.79
CA LEU A 20 -32.22 7.52 -38.79
C LEU A 20 -32.75 7.26 -37.37
N LEU A 21 -33.94 6.66 -37.22
CA LEU A 21 -34.52 6.29 -35.93
C LEU A 21 -34.04 4.92 -35.43
N LEU A 22 -33.48 4.05 -36.26
CA LEU A 22 -32.99 2.72 -35.90
C LEU A 22 -31.54 2.76 -35.39
N ILE A 23 -30.75 3.76 -35.76
CA ILE A 23 -29.34 3.87 -35.35
C ILE A 23 -29.21 4.07 -33.83
N PRO A 24 -29.89 5.02 -33.16
CA PRO A 24 -29.81 5.19 -31.73
C PRO A 24 -30.33 3.97 -30.95
N PHE A 25 -31.36 3.28 -31.46
CA PHE A 25 -31.91 2.08 -30.84
C PHE A 25 -30.95 0.89 -30.91
N ARG A 26 -30.21 0.73 -32.01
CA ARG A 26 -29.17 -0.29 -32.14
C ARG A 26 -27.94 -0.01 -31.23
N CYS A 27 -27.55 1.26 -31.14
CA CYS A 27 -26.44 1.63 -30.22
C CYS A 27 -26.82 1.38 -28.75
N ALA A 28 -28.04 1.75 -28.32
CA ALA A 28 -28.50 1.50 -26.97
C ALA A 28 -28.55 0.00 -26.64
N ALA A 29 -29.14 -0.82 -27.52
CA ALA A 29 -29.19 -2.27 -27.32
C ALA A 29 -27.78 -2.94 -27.29
N GLN A 30 -26.84 -2.43 -28.08
CA GLN A 30 -25.45 -2.92 -28.07
C GLN A 30 -24.71 -2.50 -26.79
N MET A 31 -24.90 -1.25 -26.33
CA MET A 31 -24.36 -0.75 -25.05
C MET A 31 -24.89 -1.58 -23.89
N ASP A 32 -26.21 -1.84 -23.80
CA ASP A 32 -26.81 -2.68 -22.76
C ASP A 32 -26.21 -4.10 -22.76
N THR A 33 -25.93 -4.65 -23.95
CA THR A 33 -25.30 -5.96 -24.10
C THR A 33 -23.87 -5.96 -23.56
N GLU A 34 -23.03 -4.99 -23.92
CA GLU A 34 -21.64 -4.92 -23.44
C GLU A 34 -21.60 -4.63 -21.95
N TYR A 35 -22.46 -3.76 -21.43
CA TYR A 35 -22.59 -3.47 -20.01
C TYR A 35 -22.98 -4.73 -19.22
N ALA A 36 -24.02 -5.46 -19.64
CA ALA A 36 -24.46 -6.69 -18.97
C ALA A 36 -23.38 -7.79 -18.97
N ARG A 37 -22.66 -7.92 -20.08
CA ARG A 37 -21.49 -8.84 -20.16
C ARG A 37 -20.37 -8.38 -19.21
N GLY A 38 -20.10 -7.08 -19.11
CA GLY A 38 -19.16 -6.49 -18.18
C GLY A 38 -19.51 -6.81 -16.72
N VAL A 39 -20.77 -6.66 -16.33
CA VAL A 39 -21.27 -7.02 -14.99
C VAL A 39 -21.08 -8.52 -14.72
N THR A 40 -21.32 -9.37 -15.71
CA THR A 40 -21.14 -10.82 -15.60
C THR A 40 -19.65 -11.15 -15.38
N ALA A 41 -18.77 -10.58 -16.20
CA ALA A 41 -17.31 -10.77 -16.08
C ALA A 41 -16.80 -10.25 -14.71
N PHE A 42 -17.28 -9.09 -14.26
CA PHE A 42 -16.92 -8.55 -12.94
C PHE A 42 -17.32 -9.50 -11.81
N ARG A 43 -18.56 -10.03 -11.84
CA ARG A 43 -19.06 -10.97 -10.84
C ARG A 43 -18.31 -12.31 -10.84
N SER A 44 -17.81 -12.74 -11.98
CA SER A 44 -16.99 -13.97 -12.08
C SER A 44 -15.52 -13.75 -11.72
N GLY A 45 -15.10 -12.51 -11.41
CA GLY A 45 -13.71 -12.16 -11.10
C GLY A 45 -12.80 -11.95 -12.31
N ASP A 46 -13.33 -12.00 -13.53
CA ASP A 46 -12.58 -11.67 -14.74
C ASP A 46 -12.54 -10.15 -14.93
N TYR A 47 -11.73 -9.51 -14.08
CA TYR A 47 -11.63 -8.05 -14.03
C TYR A 47 -11.01 -7.45 -15.30
N ALA A 48 -10.17 -8.20 -16.03
CA ALA A 48 -9.60 -7.75 -17.29
C ALA A 48 -10.69 -7.65 -18.38
N ALA A 49 -11.46 -8.73 -18.58
CA ALA A 49 -12.58 -8.71 -19.51
C ALA A 49 -13.66 -7.68 -19.09
N ALA A 50 -13.91 -7.55 -17.77
CA ALA A 50 -14.87 -6.57 -17.28
C ALA A 50 -14.45 -5.15 -17.62
N ALA A 51 -13.20 -4.75 -17.38
CA ALA A 51 -12.70 -3.42 -17.70
C ALA A 51 -12.85 -3.08 -19.18
N ASP A 52 -12.51 -4.02 -20.07
CA ASP A 52 -12.65 -3.86 -21.52
C ASP A 52 -14.11 -3.73 -21.97
N LEU A 53 -15.02 -4.53 -21.39
CA LEU A 53 -16.44 -4.51 -21.74
C LEU A 53 -17.11 -3.22 -21.27
N PHE A 54 -16.78 -2.70 -20.09
CA PHE A 54 -17.27 -1.42 -19.61
C PHE A 54 -16.70 -0.25 -20.42
N ALA A 55 -15.44 -0.32 -20.87
CA ALA A 55 -14.87 0.67 -21.79
C ALA A 55 -15.61 0.71 -23.12
N LYS A 56 -16.00 -0.45 -23.67
CA LYS A 56 -16.80 -0.55 -24.89
C LYS A 56 -18.21 0.01 -24.70
N ALA A 57 -18.88 -0.31 -23.58
CA ALA A 57 -20.19 0.23 -23.25
C ALA A 57 -20.15 1.76 -23.16
N GLU A 58 -19.14 2.32 -22.48
CA GLU A 58 -18.91 3.76 -22.37
C GLU A 58 -18.62 4.41 -23.73
N ALA A 59 -17.86 3.75 -24.60
CA ALA A 59 -17.56 4.26 -25.95
C ALA A 59 -18.82 4.33 -26.86
N ILE A 60 -19.79 3.42 -26.66
CA ILE A 60 -21.04 3.38 -27.41
C ILE A 60 -21.98 4.49 -26.95
N ALA A 61 -22.13 4.69 -25.65
CA ALA A 61 -23.04 5.67 -25.06
C ALA A 61 -22.41 6.37 -23.84
N PRO A 62 -21.57 7.39 -24.06
CA PRO A 62 -20.82 8.04 -23.00
C PRO A 62 -21.73 8.64 -21.90
N GLY A 63 -21.40 8.33 -20.63
CA GLY A 63 -22.03 8.91 -19.45
C GLY A 63 -23.49 8.47 -19.21
N THR A 64 -23.99 7.46 -19.91
CA THR A 64 -25.36 6.98 -19.75
C THR A 64 -25.56 5.91 -18.71
N THR A 65 -24.48 5.30 -18.24
CA THR A 65 -24.48 4.20 -17.25
C THR A 65 -23.34 4.36 -16.26
N ASP A 66 -23.32 3.52 -15.23
CA ASP A 66 -22.21 3.42 -14.27
C ASP A 66 -20.98 2.65 -14.84
N ALA A 67 -20.87 2.53 -16.16
CA ALA A 67 -19.79 1.78 -16.82
C ALA A 67 -18.40 2.25 -16.38
N LEU A 68 -18.17 3.55 -16.26
CA LEU A 68 -16.89 4.11 -15.80
C LEU A 68 -16.58 3.74 -14.34
N VAL A 69 -17.59 3.67 -13.46
CA VAL A 69 -17.38 3.26 -12.06
C VAL A 69 -17.02 1.77 -11.99
N TYR A 70 -17.75 0.92 -12.72
CA TYR A 70 -17.44 -0.51 -12.78
C TYR A 70 -16.11 -0.80 -13.49
N GLN A 71 -15.76 -0.03 -14.51
CA GLN A 71 -14.44 -0.07 -15.14
C GLN A 71 -13.36 0.23 -14.10
N ALA A 72 -13.51 1.32 -13.34
CA ALA A 72 -12.58 1.70 -12.31
C ALA A 72 -12.46 0.64 -11.21
N LYS A 73 -13.57 0.06 -10.75
CA LYS A 73 -13.55 -1.06 -9.78
C LYS A 73 -12.76 -2.25 -10.33
N SER A 74 -12.96 -2.59 -11.60
CA SER A 74 -12.22 -3.67 -12.26
C SER A 74 -10.72 -3.36 -12.30
N LEU A 75 -10.36 -2.13 -12.67
CA LEU A 75 -8.97 -1.65 -12.74
C LEU A 75 -8.31 -1.61 -11.35
N VAL A 76 -9.06 -1.28 -10.30
CA VAL A 76 -8.57 -1.36 -8.90
C VAL A 76 -8.20 -2.80 -8.53
N HIS A 77 -9.03 -3.79 -8.88
CA HIS A 77 -8.69 -5.20 -8.68
C HIS A 77 -7.44 -5.63 -9.46
N LEU A 78 -7.22 -5.05 -10.63
CA LEU A 78 -6.01 -5.24 -11.43
C LEU A 78 -4.80 -4.41 -10.97
N GLN A 79 -4.95 -3.62 -9.91
CA GLN A 79 -3.96 -2.67 -9.40
C GLN A 79 -3.52 -1.59 -10.42
N ASN A 80 -4.33 -1.34 -11.44
CA ASN A 80 -4.11 -0.29 -12.43
C ASN A 80 -4.79 1.01 -11.96
N PHE A 81 -4.20 1.65 -10.94
CA PHE A 81 -4.78 2.81 -10.27
C PHE A 81 -4.87 4.03 -11.18
N SER A 82 -3.87 4.28 -12.02
CA SER A 82 -3.87 5.43 -12.95
C SER A 82 -5.00 5.38 -13.97
N ALA A 83 -5.29 4.19 -14.52
CA ALA A 83 -6.45 4.03 -15.41
C ALA A 83 -7.77 4.13 -14.64
N ALA A 84 -7.83 3.64 -13.39
CA ALA A 84 -8.99 3.77 -12.52
C ALA A 84 -9.27 5.25 -12.18
N GLU A 85 -8.24 6.03 -11.85
CA GLU A 85 -8.36 7.48 -11.62
C GLU A 85 -8.98 8.19 -12.83
N SER A 86 -8.46 7.90 -14.03
CA SER A 86 -8.96 8.51 -15.27
C SER A 86 -10.44 8.25 -15.50
N SER A 87 -10.90 7.01 -15.25
CA SER A 87 -12.31 6.63 -15.38
C SER A 87 -13.19 7.32 -14.34
N LEU A 88 -12.74 7.38 -13.09
CA LEU A 88 -13.45 8.00 -11.97
C LEU A 88 -13.53 9.52 -12.11
N PHE A 89 -12.45 10.15 -12.55
CA PHE A 89 -12.44 11.59 -12.78
C PHE A 89 -13.44 12.00 -13.86
N ARG A 90 -13.50 11.24 -14.96
CA ARG A 90 -14.52 11.46 -16.01
C ARG A 90 -15.92 11.27 -15.45
N TYR A 91 -16.16 10.20 -14.70
CA TYR A 91 -17.48 9.93 -14.11
C TYR A 91 -17.88 11.00 -13.11
N ALA A 92 -17.01 11.39 -12.18
CA ALA A 92 -17.28 12.43 -11.19
C ALA A 92 -17.50 13.83 -11.81
N THR A 93 -16.94 14.09 -13.00
CA THR A 93 -17.21 15.32 -13.75
C THR A 93 -18.64 15.34 -14.30
N LEU A 94 -19.17 14.19 -14.72
CA LEU A 94 -20.54 14.04 -15.24
C LEU A 94 -21.57 13.90 -14.10
N HIS A 95 -21.16 13.30 -12.98
CA HIS A 95 -21.98 12.96 -11.82
C HIS A 95 -21.32 13.46 -10.52
N PRO A 96 -21.27 14.78 -10.28
CA PRO A 96 -20.55 15.37 -9.15
C PRO A 96 -21.17 15.06 -7.78
N ASP A 97 -22.39 14.53 -7.76
CA ASP A 97 -23.14 14.06 -6.59
C ASP A 97 -22.98 12.55 -6.32
N SER A 98 -22.18 11.83 -7.13
CA SER A 98 -21.91 10.42 -6.91
C SER A 98 -20.90 10.22 -5.77
N ASN A 99 -21.39 10.00 -4.56
CA ASN A 99 -20.56 9.71 -3.39
C ASN A 99 -19.73 8.44 -3.59
N GLU A 100 -20.26 7.41 -4.25
CA GLU A 100 -19.56 6.16 -4.52
C GLU A 100 -18.31 6.38 -5.37
N ALA A 101 -18.45 7.15 -6.45
CA ALA A 101 -17.32 7.47 -7.33
C ALA A 101 -16.26 8.31 -6.60
N LEU A 102 -16.68 9.26 -5.76
CA LEU A 102 -15.75 10.08 -4.98
C LEU A 102 -15.01 9.27 -3.93
N TYR A 103 -15.69 8.40 -3.15
CA TYR A 103 -15.01 7.52 -2.18
C TYR A 103 -14.01 6.59 -2.87
N LEU A 104 -14.38 6.01 -4.01
CA LEU A 104 -13.48 5.17 -4.77
C LEU A 104 -12.29 5.96 -5.36
N LEU A 105 -12.52 7.21 -5.81
CA LEU A 105 -11.43 8.08 -6.27
C LEU A 105 -10.47 8.45 -5.14
N GLY A 106 -10.98 8.76 -3.94
CA GLY A 106 -10.15 8.99 -2.75
C GLY A 106 -9.26 7.78 -2.44
N PHE A 107 -9.84 6.57 -2.46
CA PHE A 107 -9.09 5.32 -2.29
C PHE A 107 -7.99 5.15 -3.36
N VAL A 108 -8.30 5.41 -4.62
CA VAL A 108 -7.32 5.30 -5.73
C VAL A 108 -6.17 6.28 -5.52
N LEU A 109 -6.44 7.53 -5.17
CA LEU A 109 -5.42 8.55 -4.87
C LEU A 109 -4.53 8.17 -3.70
N HIS A 110 -5.11 7.59 -2.62
CA HIS A 110 -4.35 7.01 -1.53
C HIS A 110 -3.37 5.92 -2.03
N ARG A 111 -3.86 5.00 -2.87
CA ARG A 111 -3.03 3.92 -3.44
C ARG A 111 -1.92 4.42 -4.36
N GLU A 112 -2.08 5.59 -4.96
CA GLU A 112 -1.06 6.31 -5.74
C GLU A 112 -0.12 7.17 -4.89
N ASN A 113 -0.21 7.08 -3.56
CA ASN A 113 0.60 7.86 -2.61
C ASN A 113 0.40 9.38 -2.75
N ARG A 114 -0.83 9.80 -2.98
CA ARG A 114 -1.27 11.21 -3.11
C ARG A 114 -2.23 11.57 -1.96
N PRO A 115 -1.76 11.56 -0.69
CA PRO A 115 -2.62 11.66 0.48
C PRO A 115 -3.38 12.99 0.57
N LYS A 116 -2.81 14.11 0.15
CA LYS A 116 -3.49 15.42 0.20
C LYS A 116 -4.70 15.45 -0.71
N GLU A 117 -4.54 14.98 -1.93
CA GLU A 117 -5.65 14.93 -2.92
C GLU A 117 -6.72 13.91 -2.50
N SER A 118 -6.29 12.77 -1.96
CA SER A 118 -7.20 11.78 -1.36
C SER A 118 -8.09 12.43 -0.28
N LEU A 119 -7.50 13.14 0.70
CA LEU A 119 -8.24 13.84 1.76
C LEU A 119 -9.21 14.90 1.23
N GLU A 120 -8.85 15.63 0.18
CA GLU A 120 -9.75 16.59 -0.47
C GLU A 120 -10.98 15.90 -1.08
N ILE A 121 -10.77 14.76 -1.73
CA ILE A 121 -11.85 13.96 -2.33
C ILE A 121 -12.74 13.33 -1.26
N TYR A 122 -12.14 12.75 -0.19
CA TYR A 122 -12.90 12.20 0.94
C TYR A 122 -13.75 13.28 1.62
N THR A 123 -13.24 14.51 1.73
CA THR A 123 -14.02 15.65 2.27
C THR A 123 -15.23 15.97 1.40
N LYS A 124 -15.09 15.96 0.08
CA LYS A 124 -16.20 16.15 -0.85
C LYS A 124 -17.22 15.02 -0.76
N ALA A 125 -16.75 13.77 -0.72
CA ALA A 125 -17.61 12.58 -0.59
C ALA A 125 -18.42 12.61 0.71
N ALA A 126 -17.78 12.96 1.83
CA ALA A 126 -18.41 13.03 3.15
C ALA A 126 -19.49 14.11 3.27
N ALA A 127 -19.42 15.16 2.46
CA ALA A 127 -20.48 16.17 2.37
C ALA A 127 -21.78 15.64 1.70
N LEU A 128 -21.66 14.58 0.89
CA LEU A 128 -22.80 13.96 0.21
C LEU A 128 -23.40 12.80 1.01
N LYS A 129 -22.52 11.98 1.61
CA LYS A 129 -22.92 10.83 2.42
C LYS A 129 -21.86 10.58 3.52
N PRO A 130 -22.24 10.24 4.76
CA PRO A 130 -21.32 9.89 5.82
C PRO A 130 -20.38 8.75 5.40
N PRO A 131 -19.07 8.82 5.76
CA PRO A 131 -18.09 7.77 5.47
C PRO A 131 -18.36 6.50 6.27
N THR A 132 -17.89 5.38 5.75
CA THR A 132 -17.82 4.09 6.46
C THR A 132 -16.56 4.01 7.33
N GLY A 133 -16.46 2.96 8.18
CA GLY A 133 -15.24 2.67 8.93
C GLY A 133 -14.02 2.46 8.03
N ASP A 134 -14.20 1.80 6.89
CA ASP A 134 -13.12 1.61 5.90
C ASP A 134 -12.68 2.93 5.26
N ASP A 135 -13.62 3.82 4.93
CA ASP A 135 -13.29 5.14 4.40
C ASP A 135 -12.47 5.95 5.42
N LEU A 136 -12.90 5.96 6.68
CA LEU A 136 -12.17 6.65 7.75
C LEU A 136 -10.80 6.03 8.04
N LYS A 137 -10.66 4.71 7.91
CA LYS A 137 -9.35 4.05 7.97
C LYS A 137 -8.40 4.60 6.91
N ILE A 138 -8.85 4.74 5.66
CA ILE A 138 -8.03 5.31 4.59
C ILE A 138 -7.66 6.77 4.89
N VAL A 139 -8.62 7.58 5.35
CA VAL A 139 -8.34 8.96 5.81
C VAL A 139 -7.25 8.97 6.88
N GLY A 140 -7.34 8.09 7.88
CA GLY A 140 -6.30 7.94 8.90
C GLY A 140 -4.94 7.54 8.33
N LEU A 141 -4.92 6.64 7.34
CA LEU A 141 -3.68 6.23 6.66
C LEU A 141 -3.08 7.37 5.82
N ASP A 142 -3.89 8.22 5.22
CA ASP A 142 -3.40 9.42 4.53
C ASP A 142 -2.68 10.37 5.48
N TYR A 143 -3.20 10.58 6.69
CA TYR A 143 -2.50 11.34 7.72
C TYR A 143 -1.20 10.66 8.20
N VAL A 144 -1.15 9.31 8.23
CA VAL A 144 0.12 8.58 8.48
C VAL A 144 1.14 8.87 7.38
N LEU A 145 0.74 8.87 6.11
CA LEU A 145 1.62 9.21 4.98
C LEU A 145 2.13 10.65 5.05
N LEU A 146 1.36 11.55 5.65
CA LEU A 146 1.76 12.93 5.92
C LEU A 146 2.57 13.11 7.20
N ASN A 147 2.86 12.03 7.93
CA ASN A 147 3.48 12.02 9.25
C ASN A 147 2.67 12.81 10.33
N ASP A 148 1.40 13.06 10.10
CA ASP A 148 0.49 13.65 11.06
C ASP A 148 -0.22 12.55 11.87
N TYR A 149 0.50 12.02 12.84
CA TYR A 149 -0.02 10.94 13.69
C TYR A 149 -1.13 11.38 14.64
N ALA A 150 -1.27 12.69 14.92
CA ALA A 150 -2.35 13.19 15.76
C ALA A 150 -3.71 13.08 15.05
N ASP A 151 -3.78 13.58 13.82
CA ASP A 151 -4.99 13.42 13.02
C ASP A 151 -5.20 11.99 12.56
N ALA A 152 -4.13 11.23 12.28
CA ALA A 152 -4.22 9.79 11.98
C ALA A 152 -4.95 9.03 13.10
N ILE A 153 -4.56 9.22 14.37
CA ILE A 153 -5.20 8.59 15.54
C ILE A 153 -6.68 8.97 15.60
N LYS A 154 -7.00 10.26 15.52
CA LYS A 154 -8.38 10.76 15.56
C LYS A 154 -9.31 10.08 14.54
N TRP A 155 -8.82 9.89 13.31
CA TRP A 155 -9.64 9.28 12.27
C TRP A 155 -9.69 7.75 12.37
N LEU A 156 -8.59 7.12 12.80
CA LEU A 156 -8.58 5.68 13.06
C LEU A 156 -9.43 5.30 14.29
N GLU A 157 -9.48 6.13 15.34
CA GLU A 157 -10.41 5.95 16.46
C GLU A 157 -11.86 5.95 15.98
N LYS A 158 -12.23 6.91 15.12
CA LYS A 158 -13.58 6.94 14.53
C LYS A 158 -13.84 5.73 13.62
N ALA A 159 -12.84 5.25 12.90
CA ALA A 159 -12.96 4.06 12.06
C ALA A 159 -13.32 2.83 12.91
N VAL A 160 -12.61 2.59 14.02
CA VAL A 160 -12.88 1.45 14.91
C VAL A 160 -14.14 1.64 15.78
N GLU A 161 -14.58 2.88 16.00
CA GLU A 161 -15.87 3.17 16.62
C GLU A 161 -17.05 2.76 15.71
N LEU A 162 -16.94 3.04 14.40
CA LEU A 162 -17.96 2.65 13.40
C LEU A 162 -17.91 1.17 13.05
N ASP A 163 -16.72 0.57 13.04
CA ASP A 163 -16.53 -0.84 12.74
C ASP A 163 -15.52 -1.46 13.72
N PRO A 164 -15.98 -1.90 14.90
CA PRO A 164 -15.12 -2.50 15.92
C PRO A 164 -14.47 -3.84 15.50
N GLU A 165 -14.96 -4.49 14.46
CA GLU A 165 -14.41 -5.74 13.94
C GLU A 165 -13.35 -5.50 12.85
N ASN A 166 -13.12 -4.25 12.45
CA ASN A 166 -12.10 -3.90 11.47
C ASN A 166 -10.68 -4.07 12.05
N LYS A 167 -10.18 -5.28 11.94
CA LYS A 167 -8.86 -5.66 12.42
C LYS A 167 -7.75 -4.74 11.89
N ASP A 168 -7.80 -4.36 10.61
CA ASP A 168 -6.77 -3.52 10.01
C ASP A 168 -6.83 -2.08 10.56
N ALA A 169 -8.01 -1.54 10.83
CA ALA A 169 -8.13 -0.23 11.46
C ALA A 169 -7.51 -0.23 12.87
N TRP A 170 -7.77 -1.25 13.69
CA TRP A 170 -7.12 -1.45 14.98
C TRP A 170 -5.60 -1.59 14.87
N TYR A 171 -5.12 -2.34 13.88
CA TYR A 171 -3.69 -2.50 13.64
C TYR A 171 -3.00 -1.17 13.33
N TYR A 172 -3.56 -0.37 12.43
CA TYR A 172 -2.99 0.93 12.07
C TYR A 172 -3.14 1.95 13.19
N LEU A 173 -4.22 1.89 13.97
CA LEU A 173 -4.37 2.70 15.19
C LEU A 173 -3.27 2.38 16.21
N GLY A 174 -2.98 1.09 16.43
CA GLY A 174 -1.88 0.65 17.29
C GLY A 174 -0.53 1.19 16.83
N ARG A 175 -0.26 1.17 15.53
CA ARG A 175 0.97 1.74 14.96
C ARG A 175 1.05 3.25 15.10
N ALA A 176 -0.05 3.98 14.88
CA ALA A 176 -0.09 5.41 15.05
C ALA A 176 0.17 5.83 16.51
N TYR A 177 -0.43 5.13 17.48
CA TYR A 177 -0.12 5.31 18.90
C TYR A 177 1.35 5.02 19.23
N TYR A 178 1.93 3.94 18.67
CA TYR A 178 3.35 3.61 18.86
C TYR A 178 4.24 4.75 18.35
N SER A 179 3.96 5.30 17.18
CA SER A 179 4.71 6.44 16.61
C SER A 179 4.62 7.71 17.47
N ARG A 180 3.55 7.83 18.30
CA ARG A 180 3.39 8.90 19.29
C ARG A 180 3.91 8.53 20.68
N THR A 181 4.57 7.41 20.82
CA THR A 181 5.04 6.86 22.10
C THR A 181 3.93 6.62 23.14
N SER A 182 2.68 6.54 22.70
CA SER A 182 1.52 6.17 23.53
C SER A 182 1.45 4.65 23.66
N LEU A 183 2.41 4.08 24.40
CA LEU A 183 2.64 2.62 24.43
C LEU A 183 1.46 1.85 25.04
N SER A 184 0.74 2.43 26.02
CA SER A 184 -0.42 1.79 26.64
C SER A 184 -1.58 1.62 25.66
N GLU A 185 -1.90 2.68 24.91
CA GLU A 185 -2.96 2.71 23.91
C GLU A 185 -2.60 1.81 22.71
N SER A 186 -1.33 1.88 22.28
CA SER A 186 -0.79 0.99 21.24
C SER A 186 -0.96 -0.49 21.60
N ARG A 187 -0.59 -0.86 22.84
CA ARG A 187 -0.75 -2.22 23.36
C ARG A 187 -2.21 -2.68 23.32
N LYS A 188 -3.13 -1.84 23.82
CA LYS A 188 -4.56 -2.15 23.79
C LYS A 188 -5.06 -2.40 22.36
N ALA A 189 -4.67 -1.58 21.42
CA ALA A 189 -5.06 -1.73 20.02
C ALA A 189 -4.56 -3.07 19.43
N PHE A 190 -3.27 -3.43 19.64
CA PHE A 190 -2.76 -4.72 19.16
C PHE A 190 -3.36 -5.92 19.90
N GLN A 191 -3.69 -5.78 21.20
CA GLN A 191 -4.43 -6.82 21.93
C GLN A 191 -5.84 -7.01 21.38
N THR A 192 -6.50 -5.93 20.92
CA THR A 192 -7.79 -6.04 20.22
C THR A 192 -7.62 -6.77 18.88
N VAL A 193 -6.56 -6.47 18.11
CA VAL A 193 -6.23 -7.24 16.89
C VAL A 193 -6.11 -8.73 17.22
N LEU A 194 -5.37 -9.10 18.27
CA LEU A 194 -5.22 -10.51 18.70
C LEU A 194 -6.52 -11.11 19.26
N GLY A 195 -7.43 -10.30 19.78
CA GLY A 195 -8.78 -10.74 20.15
C GLY A 195 -9.61 -11.12 18.94
N LEU A 196 -9.48 -10.38 17.84
CA LEU A 196 -10.16 -10.65 16.57
C LEU A 196 -9.46 -11.75 15.74
N ASP A 197 -8.15 -11.80 15.78
CA ASP A 197 -7.32 -12.80 15.11
C ASP A 197 -6.17 -13.25 16.02
N PRO A 198 -6.35 -14.35 16.76
CA PRO A 198 -5.39 -14.80 17.79
C PRO A 198 -4.00 -15.20 17.28
N ARG A 199 -3.81 -15.21 15.96
CA ARG A 199 -2.52 -15.54 15.34
C ARG A 199 -2.05 -14.47 14.35
N ASP A 200 -2.48 -13.22 14.50
CA ASP A 200 -1.95 -12.12 13.69
C ASP A 200 -0.48 -11.84 14.06
N ALA A 201 0.42 -12.36 13.23
CA ALA A 201 1.87 -12.22 13.42
C ALA A 201 2.33 -10.75 13.41
N ARG A 202 1.64 -9.87 12.72
CA ARG A 202 1.95 -8.43 12.66
C ARG A 202 1.68 -7.77 14.02
N ALA A 203 0.55 -8.10 14.64
CA ALA A 203 0.19 -7.57 15.95
C ALA A 203 1.14 -8.05 17.04
N GLU A 204 1.48 -9.37 17.06
CA GLU A 204 2.44 -9.92 18.03
C GLU A 204 3.83 -9.31 17.85
N ASN A 205 4.30 -9.14 16.61
CA ASN A 205 5.57 -8.45 16.33
C ASN A 205 5.58 -7.02 16.89
N ASN A 206 4.48 -6.27 16.72
CA ASN A 206 4.40 -4.91 17.26
C ASN A 206 4.28 -4.89 18.80
N LEU A 207 3.69 -5.89 19.44
CA LEU A 207 3.77 -6.07 20.89
C LEU A 207 5.21 -6.30 21.35
N GLY A 208 6.00 -7.05 20.58
CA GLY A 208 7.44 -7.19 20.80
C GLY A 208 8.18 -5.83 20.80
N LEU A 209 7.89 -4.94 19.84
CA LEU A 209 8.47 -3.59 19.80
C LEU A 209 8.08 -2.74 21.03
N ILE A 210 6.84 -2.89 21.51
CA ILE A 210 6.38 -2.20 22.73
C ILE A 210 7.17 -2.73 23.94
N LEU A 211 7.32 -4.04 24.06
CA LEU A 211 8.06 -4.69 25.16
C LEU A 211 9.55 -4.27 25.16
N GLU A 212 10.15 -4.15 23.99
CA GLU A 212 11.50 -3.63 23.82
C GLU A 212 11.60 -2.17 24.30
N SER A 213 10.63 -1.33 23.91
CA SER A 213 10.54 0.07 24.37
C SER A 213 10.32 0.19 25.89
N GLU A 214 9.74 -0.82 26.53
CA GLU A 214 9.57 -0.93 27.99
C GLU A 214 10.79 -1.55 28.71
N ALA A 215 11.88 -1.80 27.99
CA ALA A 215 13.09 -2.47 28.49
C ALA A 215 12.82 -3.88 29.05
N LYS A 216 11.96 -4.66 28.38
CA LYS A 216 11.62 -6.05 28.67
C LYS A 216 12.12 -6.98 27.56
N PRO A 217 13.45 -7.11 27.39
CA PRO A 217 14.00 -7.76 26.20
C PRO A 217 13.65 -9.24 26.09
N ASP A 218 13.57 -9.99 27.19
CA ASP A 218 13.24 -11.42 27.13
C ASP A 218 11.79 -11.65 26.67
N GLU A 219 10.85 -10.84 27.16
CA GLU A 219 9.46 -10.89 26.72
C GLU A 219 9.33 -10.46 25.23
N ALA A 220 10.13 -9.48 24.80
CA ALA A 220 10.18 -9.05 23.39
C ALA A 220 10.72 -10.16 22.48
N LEU A 221 11.80 -10.86 22.87
CA LEU A 221 12.31 -12.01 22.13
C LEU A 221 11.26 -13.11 21.98
N ASP A 222 10.47 -13.38 23.01
CA ASP A 222 9.40 -14.37 22.95
C ASP A 222 8.25 -13.93 22.03
N ALA A 223 7.87 -12.64 22.05
CA ALA A 223 6.89 -12.10 21.13
C ALA A 223 7.33 -12.21 19.66
N TYR A 224 8.59 -11.88 19.35
CA TYR A 224 9.12 -12.02 17.98
C TYR A 224 9.16 -13.49 17.55
N ARG A 225 9.55 -14.43 18.44
CA ARG A 225 9.53 -15.87 18.14
C ARG A 225 8.12 -16.38 17.85
N LYS A 226 7.11 -15.92 18.61
CA LYS A 226 5.71 -16.26 18.36
C LYS A 226 5.24 -15.71 17.00
N ALA A 227 5.57 -14.44 16.69
CA ALA A 227 5.24 -13.84 15.42
C ALA A 227 5.82 -14.63 14.24
N ILE A 228 7.10 -15.08 14.36
CA ILE A 228 7.75 -15.97 13.40
C ILE A 228 6.99 -17.28 13.25
N ALA A 229 6.67 -17.95 14.36
CA ALA A 229 5.96 -19.23 14.35
C ALA A 229 4.53 -19.11 13.77
N TRP A 230 3.88 -17.97 13.95
CA TRP A 230 2.52 -17.75 13.42
C TRP A 230 2.48 -17.46 11.92
N GLN A 231 3.54 -16.92 11.35
CA GLN A 231 3.64 -16.74 9.89
C GLN A 231 4.26 -17.93 9.16
N ASP A 232 4.77 -18.94 9.90
CA ASP A 232 5.36 -20.11 9.28
C ASP A 232 4.33 -20.88 8.44
N GLY A 233 4.73 -21.28 7.24
CA GLY A 233 3.85 -21.90 6.25
C GLY A 233 2.88 -20.94 5.54
N SER A 234 2.85 -19.65 5.89
CA SER A 234 2.09 -18.65 5.15
C SER A 234 2.77 -18.32 3.81
N PRO A 235 2.01 -18.14 2.71
CA PRO A 235 2.58 -17.67 1.45
C PRO A 235 3.06 -16.21 1.49
N HIS A 236 2.68 -15.47 2.53
CA HIS A 236 3.01 -14.05 2.71
C HIS A 236 3.79 -13.83 4.01
N GLN A 237 4.98 -14.45 4.10
CA GLN A 237 5.87 -14.20 5.22
C GLN A 237 6.53 -12.83 5.13
N SER A 238 6.64 -12.14 6.29
CA SER A 238 7.35 -10.87 6.40
C SER A 238 8.75 -11.08 6.99
N GLU A 239 9.72 -10.32 6.52
CA GLU A 239 11.06 -10.26 7.10
C GLU A 239 11.09 -9.61 8.49
N GLN A 240 10.09 -8.77 8.83
CA GLN A 240 10.13 -7.91 10.01
C GLN A 240 10.30 -8.66 11.35
N PRO A 241 9.56 -9.73 11.67
CA PRO A 241 9.77 -10.46 12.93
C PRO A 241 11.17 -11.06 13.06
N TYR A 242 11.75 -11.54 11.95
CA TYR A 242 13.10 -12.07 11.90
C TYR A 242 14.14 -10.96 12.08
N LEU A 243 13.94 -9.81 11.43
CA LEU A 243 14.81 -8.64 11.54
C LEU A 243 14.81 -8.09 12.97
N ASN A 244 13.63 -7.96 13.58
CA ASN A 244 13.48 -7.47 14.95
C ASN A 244 14.12 -8.42 15.96
N LEU A 245 13.85 -9.74 15.83
CA LEU A 245 14.48 -10.76 16.68
C LEU A 245 16.01 -10.68 16.61
N GLY A 246 16.55 -10.68 15.39
CA GLY A 246 18.00 -10.62 15.19
C GLY A 246 18.61 -9.30 15.64
N SER A 247 17.91 -8.18 15.47
CA SER A 247 18.37 -6.87 15.93
C SER A 247 18.47 -6.81 17.46
N LEU A 248 17.44 -7.28 18.15
CA LEU A 248 17.46 -7.32 19.62
C LEU A 248 18.53 -8.27 20.16
N LEU A 249 18.73 -9.43 19.51
CA LEU A 249 19.82 -10.34 19.86
C LEU A 249 21.20 -9.69 19.71
N LEU A 250 21.41 -8.86 18.68
CA LEU A 250 22.63 -8.07 18.51
C LEU A 250 22.79 -7.02 19.62
N GLU A 251 21.73 -6.37 20.05
CA GLU A 251 21.75 -5.39 21.15
C GLU A 251 22.08 -6.03 22.49
N LEU A 252 21.63 -7.27 22.70
CA LEU A 252 21.95 -8.10 23.87
C LEU A 252 23.32 -8.80 23.78
N ASP A 253 24.17 -8.46 22.81
CA ASP A 253 25.47 -9.06 22.53
C ASP A 253 25.44 -10.59 22.26
N ARG A 254 24.28 -11.08 21.77
CA ARG A 254 24.04 -12.49 21.41
C ARG A 254 24.20 -12.72 19.92
N ALA A 255 25.29 -12.21 19.32
CA ALA A 255 25.52 -12.18 17.88
C ALA A 255 25.43 -13.56 17.20
N GLY A 256 25.92 -14.62 17.88
CA GLY A 256 25.85 -15.99 17.37
C GLY A 256 24.41 -16.48 17.14
N GLU A 257 23.49 -16.09 18.01
CA GLU A 257 22.07 -16.45 17.89
C GLU A 257 21.34 -15.56 16.87
N ALA A 258 21.84 -14.34 16.63
CA ALA A 258 21.26 -13.40 15.68
C ALA A 258 21.46 -13.83 14.21
N VAL A 259 22.49 -14.62 13.89
CA VAL A 259 22.84 -14.96 12.51
C VAL A 259 21.67 -15.62 11.78
N SER A 260 21.14 -16.71 12.30
CA SER A 260 20.10 -17.50 11.61
C SER A 260 18.81 -16.69 11.35
N PRO A 261 18.21 -15.98 12.32
CA PRO A 261 17.05 -15.15 12.02
C PRO A 261 17.37 -14.02 11.02
N LEU A 262 18.55 -13.40 11.08
CA LEU A 262 18.91 -12.35 10.13
C LEU A 262 19.19 -12.88 8.72
N GLU A 263 19.74 -14.08 8.56
CA GLU A 263 19.84 -14.77 7.27
C GLU A 263 18.43 -14.98 6.66
N LYS A 264 17.46 -15.40 7.49
CA LYS A 264 16.07 -15.54 7.04
C LYS A 264 15.41 -14.20 6.70
N ALA A 265 15.70 -13.14 7.46
CA ALA A 265 15.25 -11.79 7.12
C ALA A 265 15.77 -11.33 5.75
N VAL A 266 17.04 -11.61 5.41
CA VAL A 266 17.61 -11.30 4.08
C VAL A 266 16.96 -12.15 2.98
N GLU A 267 16.65 -13.42 3.22
CA GLU A 267 15.97 -14.28 2.25
C GLU A 267 14.59 -13.71 1.88
N LEU A 268 13.82 -13.23 2.86
CA LEU A 268 12.49 -12.67 2.65
C LEU A 268 12.52 -11.22 2.15
N GLY A 269 13.48 -10.43 2.62
CA GLY A 269 13.64 -9.01 2.31
C GLY A 269 14.92 -8.69 1.55
N ALA A 270 15.17 -9.35 0.40
CA ALA A 270 16.41 -9.22 -0.37
C ALA A 270 16.73 -7.79 -0.87
N ASN A 271 15.74 -6.91 -0.90
CA ASN A 271 15.91 -5.49 -1.27
C ASN A 271 15.83 -4.56 -0.05
N ASN A 272 15.86 -5.09 1.17
CA ASN A 272 15.84 -4.31 2.39
C ASN A 272 17.26 -4.12 2.92
N ALA A 273 17.79 -2.90 2.79
CA ALA A 273 19.15 -2.56 3.24
C ALA A 273 19.38 -2.85 4.74
N SER A 274 18.35 -2.67 5.58
CA SER A 274 18.44 -2.95 7.01
C SER A 274 18.67 -4.44 7.29
N CYS A 275 18.08 -5.36 6.52
CA CYS A 275 18.33 -6.79 6.65
C CYS A 275 19.80 -7.11 6.37
N HIS A 276 20.35 -6.60 5.28
CA HIS A 276 21.75 -6.78 4.91
C HIS A 276 22.71 -6.14 5.92
N LEU A 277 22.39 -4.95 6.43
CA LEU A 277 23.17 -4.26 7.46
C LEU A 277 23.23 -5.08 8.76
N LYS A 278 22.08 -5.60 9.21
CA LYS A 278 22.03 -6.34 10.49
C LYS A 278 22.70 -7.72 10.38
N VAL A 279 22.48 -8.47 9.30
CA VAL A 279 23.20 -9.76 9.10
C VAL A 279 24.69 -9.53 8.90
N GLY A 280 25.11 -8.51 8.15
CA GLY A 280 26.51 -8.14 8.01
C GLY A 280 27.16 -7.78 9.37
N THR A 281 26.42 -7.09 10.24
CA THR A 281 26.85 -6.79 11.60
C THR A 281 26.99 -8.06 12.45
N ALA A 282 26.05 -9.02 12.32
CA ALA A 282 26.14 -10.31 13.01
C ALA A 282 27.36 -11.11 12.56
N TYR A 283 27.62 -11.18 11.26
CA TYR A 283 28.82 -11.83 10.71
C TYR A 283 30.11 -11.16 11.18
N LEU A 284 30.16 -9.83 11.21
CA LEU A 284 31.31 -9.11 11.72
C LEU A 284 31.60 -9.45 13.18
N ARG A 285 30.58 -9.49 14.05
CA ARG A 285 30.71 -9.83 15.47
C ARG A 285 31.07 -11.32 15.71
N THR A 286 30.72 -12.20 14.77
CA THR A 286 31.07 -13.62 14.78
C THR A 286 32.34 -13.93 14.00
N ASN A 287 33.11 -12.90 13.58
CA ASN A 287 34.36 -13.00 12.82
C ASN A 287 34.23 -13.67 11.43
N ARG A 288 33.05 -13.67 10.85
CA ARG A 288 32.77 -14.14 9.48
C ARG A 288 32.97 -12.99 8.48
N LEU A 289 34.23 -12.51 8.35
CA LEU A 289 34.56 -11.27 7.64
C LEU A 289 34.20 -11.26 6.16
N PRO A 290 34.41 -12.34 5.37
CA PRO A 290 34.03 -12.34 3.95
C PRO A 290 32.51 -12.24 3.73
N GLU A 291 31.73 -12.92 4.57
CA GLU A 291 30.25 -12.84 4.53
C GLU A 291 29.77 -11.45 4.96
N ALA A 292 30.36 -10.91 6.02
CA ALA A 292 30.05 -9.58 6.51
C ALA A 292 30.29 -8.52 5.43
N GLN A 293 31.42 -8.58 4.72
CA GLN A 293 31.74 -7.67 3.63
C GLN A 293 30.69 -7.74 2.52
N ARG A 294 30.36 -8.96 2.04
CA ARG A 294 29.38 -9.15 0.96
C ARG A 294 28.02 -8.55 1.29
N GLU A 295 27.55 -8.79 2.51
CA GLU A 295 26.21 -8.32 2.91
C GLU A 295 26.19 -6.81 3.12
N LEU A 296 27.25 -6.22 3.70
CA LEU A 296 27.34 -4.76 3.86
C LEU A 296 27.55 -4.01 2.55
N GLU A 297 28.28 -4.58 1.58
CA GLU A 297 28.37 -4.01 0.23
C GLU A 297 27.04 -4.09 -0.52
N LYS A 298 26.17 -5.07 -0.22
CA LYS A 298 24.78 -5.06 -0.73
C LYS A 298 23.95 -3.97 -0.07
N ALA A 299 24.05 -3.82 1.25
CA ALA A 299 23.36 -2.76 1.98
C ALA A 299 23.76 -1.37 1.43
N GLU A 300 25.04 -1.14 1.17
CA GLU A 300 25.56 0.11 0.58
C GLU A 300 24.94 0.41 -0.81
N ARG A 301 24.86 -0.61 -1.67
CA ARG A 301 24.21 -0.45 -2.99
C ARG A 301 22.72 -0.09 -2.91
N LEU A 302 22.03 -0.54 -1.85
CA LEU A 302 20.62 -0.23 -1.62
C LEU A 302 20.43 1.15 -0.97
N GLU A 303 21.31 1.52 -0.05
CA GLU A 303 21.25 2.78 0.71
C GLU A 303 22.65 3.40 0.86
N SER A 304 23.15 4.00 -0.20
CA SER A 304 24.51 4.58 -0.26
C SER A 304 24.75 5.82 0.62
N GLU A 305 23.70 6.37 1.22
CA GLU A 305 23.81 7.53 2.15
C GLU A 305 23.53 7.17 3.59
N ASN A 306 23.56 5.88 3.94
CA ASN A 306 23.35 5.41 5.30
C ASN A 306 24.70 5.33 6.06
N ALA A 307 24.93 6.28 6.97
CA ALA A 307 26.17 6.36 7.76
C ALA A 307 26.48 5.08 8.58
N ALA A 308 25.44 4.35 9.03
CA ALA A 308 25.65 3.11 9.78
C ALA A 308 26.26 2.00 8.92
N ILE A 309 25.93 1.93 7.64
CA ILE A 309 26.48 0.98 6.68
C ILE A 309 27.98 1.25 6.48
N HIS A 310 28.34 2.49 6.17
CA HIS A 310 29.72 2.91 5.99
C HIS A 310 30.56 2.67 7.25
N TYR A 311 29.99 2.96 8.41
CA TYR A 311 30.67 2.65 9.68
C TYR A 311 30.97 1.16 9.84
N GLN A 312 30.05 0.26 9.51
CA GLN A 312 30.30 -1.17 9.59
C GLN A 312 31.29 -1.66 8.52
N LEU A 313 31.23 -1.12 7.29
CA LEU A 313 32.24 -1.39 6.25
C LEU A 313 33.63 -0.96 6.69
N ALA A 314 33.78 0.23 7.29
CA ALA A 314 35.05 0.69 7.85
C ALA A 314 35.61 -0.29 8.89
N ARG A 315 34.76 -0.79 9.77
CA ARG A 315 35.16 -1.79 10.79
C ARG A 315 35.65 -3.09 10.16
N ILE A 316 34.97 -3.60 9.14
CA ILE A 316 35.37 -4.81 8.41
C ILE A 316 36.70 -4.60 7.72
N TYR A 317 36.84 -3.53 6.91
CA TYR A 317 38.09 -3.27 6.22
C TYR A 317 39.27 -3.08 7.16
N LYS A 318 39.03 -2.47 8.34
CA LYS A 318 40.05 -2.39 9.40
C LYS A 318 40.48 -3.77 9.91
N GLN A 319 39.51 -4.67 10.16
CA GLN A 319 39.82 -6.05 10.62
C GLN A 319 40.51 -6.88 9.52
N MET A 320 40.20 -6.61 8.26
CA MET A 320 40.82 -7.24 7.09
C MET A 320 42.17 -6.59 6.72
N HIS A 321 42.69 -5.65 7.52
CA HIS A 321 43.91 -4.89 7.27
C HIS A 321 43.90 -4.04 5.98
N GLN A 322 42.75 -3.72 5.43
CA GLN A 322 42.56 -2.86 4.25
C GLN A 322 42.43 -1.39 4.70
N MET A 323 43.50 -0.83 5.20
CA MET A 323 43.49 0.46 5.92
C MET A 323 43.05 1.66 5.07
N ASP A 324 43.32 1.66 3.77
CA ASP A 324 42.91 2.77 2.88
C ASP A 324 41.38 2.76 2.68
N LYS A 325 40.80 1.57 2.47
CA LYS A 325 39.34 1.45 2.39
C LYS A 325 38.69 1.80 3.74
N ALA A 326 39.25 1.33 4.83
CA ALA A 326 38.73 1.66 6.16
C ALA A 326 38.69 3.18 6.42
N ARG A 327 39.76 3.90 6.03
CA ARG A 327 39.82 5.37 6.15
C ARG A 327 38.74 6.06 5.30
N PHE A 328 38.59 5.62 4.05
CA PHE A 328 37.57 6.14 3.16
C PHE A 328 36.16 5.99 3.76
N GLU A 329 35.82 4.81 4.25
CA GLU A 329 34.50 4.55 4.82
C GLU A 329 34.26 5.31 6.13
N PHE A 330 35.28 5.48 6.98
CA PHE A 330 35.15 6.34 8.18
C PHE A 330 34.92 7.80 7.79
N GLN A 331 35.66 8.33 6.83
CA GLN A 331 35.46 9.69 6.34
C GLN A 331 34.03 9.86 5.78
N ARG A 332 33.55 8.89 5.00
CA ARG A 332 32.18 8.92 4.46
C ARG A 332 31.13 8.91 5.57
N THR A 333 31.36 8.14 6.64
CA THR A 333 30.52 8.15 7.83
C THR A 333 30.42 9.53 8.47
N GLU A 334 31.57 10.21 8.67
CA GLU A 334 31.62 11.55 9.27
C GLU A 334 30.92 12.60 8.38
N GLU A 335 31.11 12.56 7.05
CA GLU A 335 30.44 13.44 6.11
C GLU A 335 28.90 13.30 6.20
N LEU A 336 28.39 12.05 6.20
CA LEU A 336 26.95 11.79 6.25
C LEU A 336 26.36 12.21 7.60
N GLN A 337 27.05 11.98 8.70
CA GLN A 337 26.61 12.42 10.03
C GLN A 337 26.59 13.94 10.15
N SER A 338 27.57 14.63 9.59
CA SER A 338 27.66 16.09 9.59
C SER A 338 26.53 16.73 8.77
N ARG A 339 26.20 16.16 7.61
CA ARG A 339 25.03 16.59 6.80
C ARG A 339 23.72 16.42 7.56
N ALA A 340 23.54 15.27 8.21
CA ALA A 340 22.33 15.00 9.01
C ALA A 340 22.21 15.96 10.21
N ALA A 341 23.31 16.35 10.83
CA ALA A 341 23.33 17.34 11.94
C ALA A 341 23.03 18.76 11.46
N GLY A 342 23.52 19.17 10.28
CA GLY A 342 23.30 20.49 9.69
C GLY A 342 21.90 20.68 9.06
N SER A 343 21.16 19.60 8.83
CA SER A 343 19.80 19.63 8.28
C SER A 343 18.69 19.64 9.35
N ARG A 344 19.04 19.65 10.66
CA ARG A 344 18.05 19.82 11.73
C ARG A 344 17.77 21.32 11.91
N PRO A 345 16.49 21.76 11.77
CA PRO A 345 16.08 23.15 11.92
C PRO A 345 16.23 23.66 13.33
#